data_583a20e06e1d2c768d67759c57402c93
#
_entry.id   583a20e06e1d2c768d67759c57402c93
#
_cell.length_a   1.000
_cell.length_b   1.000
_cell.length_c   1.000
_cell.angle_alpha   90.00
_cell.angle_beta   90.00
_cell.angle_gamma   90.00
#
_symmetry.space_group_name_H-M   'P 1'
#
loop_
_entity.id
_entity.type
_entity.pdbx_description
1 polymer ?
#
loop_
_entity_poly.entity_id
_entity_poly.type
_entity_poly.pdbx_seq_one_letter_code
_entity_poly.pdbx_strand_id
1 'polypeptide(L)'
;QTVSRALKDSPEISSELCAKAKKLAKEMNYRPNPFAMSLRKNTPRIIGVVVPDIVTHFFASILNGIENMAVDNGYFIIITTSHESYEYEKRNIENLVNMRVEGIIACLSQETTDYTHLAALKDINMPLILFDRVCLTDQFSSVVADGVQSAQMATQHLLDTGSKRVAFIGGANHLDIVTRRKHGYLEALRDNHIP
;
A
#
# COMPACT_ATOMS: atom_id res chain seq x y z
N GLN A 1 27.10 -12.79 20.15
CA GLN A 1 27.00 -11.33 20.35
C GLN A 1 28.29 -10.59 19.89
N THR A 2 29.49 -11.06 20.26
CA THR A 2 30.79 -10.42 19.96
C THR A 2 31.04 -10.21 18.47
N VAL A 3 30.86 -11.23 17.62
CA VAL A 3 31.06 -11.14 16.16
C VAL A 3 30.13 -10.09 15.52
N SER A 4 28.85 -10.05 15.91
CA SER A 4 27.90 -9.07 15.39
C SER A 4 28.24 -7.62 15.79
N ARG A 5 28.86 -7.41 16.96
CA ARG A 5 29.35 -6.11 17.40
C ARG A 5 30.64 -5.73 16.66
N ALA A 6 31.54 -6.69 16.47
CA ALA A 6 32.78 -6.49 15.72
C ALA A 6 32.52 -6.10 14.24
N LEU A 7 31.54 -6.74 13.59
CA LEU A 7 31.14 -6.40 12.21
C LEU A 7 30.53 -5.01 12.05
N LYS A 8 30.11 -4.37 13.16
CA LYS A 8 29.50 -3.02 13.20
C LYS A 8 30.44 -1.96 13.78
N ASP A 9 31.72 -2.27 13.95
CA ASP A 9 32.71 -1.37 14.56
C ASP A 9 32.27 -0.83 15.94
N SER A 10 31.63 -1.69 16.75
CA SER A 10 31.23 -1.28 18.09
C SER A 10 32.47 -0.87 18.93
N PRO A 11 32.40 0.27 19.62
CA PRO A 11 33.52 0.75 20.45
C PRO A 11 33.85 -0.19 21.62
N GLU A 12 32.98 -1.13 21.93
CA GLU A 12 33.18 -2.18 22.96
C GLU A 12 34.11 -3.31 22.49
N ILE A 13 34.51 -3.33 21.22
CA ILE A 13 35.31 -4.37 20.59
C ILE A 13 36.62 -3.75 20.08
N SER A 14 37.76 -4.38 20.38
CA SER A 14 39.05 -3.88 19.89
C SER A 14 39.11 -3.83 18.37
N SER A 15 39.82 -2.82 17.83
CA SER A 15 40.03 -2.62 16.39
C SER A 15 40.60 -3.85 15.69
N GLU A 16 41.53 -4.55 16.37
CA GLU A 16 42.16 -5.77 15.87
C GLU A 16 41.12 -6.90 15.69
N LEU A 17 40.22 -7.09 16.68
CA LEU A 17 39.18 -8.11 16.62
C LEU A 17 38.11 -7.75 15.57
N CYS A 18 37.80 -6.47 15.41
CA CYS A 18 36.91 -6.00 14.34
C CYS A 18 37.50 -6.31 12.95
N ALA A 19 38.79 -6.02 12.73
CA ALA A 19 39.48 -6.30 11.47
C ALA A 19 39.51 -7.82 11.17
N LYS A 20 39.81 -8.64 12.16
CA LYS A 20 39.83 -10.10 12.05
C LYS A 20 38.46 -10.67 11.74
N ALA A 21 37.42 -10.19 12.41
CA ALA A 21 36.01 -10.62 12.16
C ALA A 21 35.54 -10.25 10.75
N LYS A 22 35.86 -9.03 10.28
CA LYS A 22 35.53 -8.58 8.91
C LYS A 22 36.25 -9.39 7.84
N LYS A 23 37.55 -9.69 8.06
CA LYS A 23 38.33 -10.51 7.14
C LYS A 23 37.74 -11.91 7.04
N LEU A 24 37.45 -12.56 8.15
CA LEU A 24 36.86 -13.89 8.17
C LEU A 24 35.45 -13.92 7.55
N ALA A 25 34.62 -12.90 7.83
CA ALA A 25 33.30 -12.77 7.21
C ALA A 25 33.39 -12.67 5.68
N LYS A 26 34.39 -11.93 5.18
CA LYS A 26 34.65 -11.80 3.73
C LYS A 26 35.12 -13.13 3.13
N GLU A 27 36.02 -13.83 3.79
CA GLU A 27 36.53 -15.14 3.35
C GLU A 27 35.44 -16.21 3.33
N MET A 28 34.51 -16.19 4.30
CA MET A 28 33.38 -17.11 4.38
C MET A 28 32.18 -16.65 3.53
N ASN A 29 32.28 -15.55 2.80
CA ASN A 29 31.16 -14.90 2.10
C ASN A 29 29.93 -14.69 3.00
N TYR A 30 30.17 -14.47 4.31
CA TYR A 30 29.12 -14.26 5.29
C TYR A 30 28.49 -12.88 5.11
N ARG A 31 27.21 -12.86 4.85
CA ARG A 31 26.38 -11.64 4.86
C ARG A 31 25.41 -11.70 6.04
N PRO A 32 25.43 -10.70 6.93
CA PRO A 32 24.41 -10.63 7.97
C PRO A 32 23.03 -10.66 7.33
N ASN A 33 22.16 -11.55 7.79
CA ASN A 33 20.79 -11.59 7.30
C ASN A 33 20.03 -10.35 7.81
N PRO A 34 19.58 -9.43 6.93
CA PRO A 34 18.85 -8.23 7.34
C PRO A 34 17.59 -8.54 8.14
N PHE A 35 16.86 -9.61 7.77
CA PHE A 35 15.67 -10.07 8.49
C PHE A 35 16.00 -10.54 9.91
N ALA A 36 17.07 -11.33 10.10
CA ALA A 36 17.50 -11.76 11.44
C ALA A 36 17.99 -10.58 12.28
N MET A 37 18.54 -9.54 11.65
CA MET A 37 18.96 -8.30 12.32
C MET A 37 17.77 -7.43 12.73
N SER A 38 16.73 -7.34 11.91
CA SER A 38 15.52 -6.59 12.17
C SER A 38 14.69 -7.25 13.29
N LEU A 39 14.57 -8.57 13.28
CA LEU A 39 13.95 -9.35 14.37
C LEU A 39 14.62 -9.06 15.73
N ARG A 40 15.95 -8.87 15.74
CA ARG A 40 16.69 -8.56 16.98
C ARG A 40 16.47 -7.11 17.45
N LYS A 41 16.15 -6.19 16.55
CA LYS A 41 15.82 -4.79 16.85
C LYS A 41 14.32 -4.55 17.07
N ASN A 42 13.50 -5.57 16.87
CA ASN A 42 12.03 -5.49 16.89
C ASN A 42 11.43 -4.50 15.86
N THR A 43 12.17 -4.18 14.79
CA THR A 43 11.75 -3.27 13.71
C THR A 43 12.16 -3.85 12.36
N PRO A 44 11.31 -4.61 11.69
CA PRO A 44 11.65 -5.28 10.43
C PRO A 44 11.90 -4.31 9.26
N ARG A 45 11.46 -3.04 9.36
CA ARG A 45 11.54 -2.03 8.29
C ARG A 45 11.02 -2.56 6.95
N ILE A 46 9.90 -3.25 7.01
CA ILE A 46 9.23 -3.82 5.85
C ILE A 46 7.80 -3.30 5.84
N ILE A 47 7.36 -2.81 4.69
CA ILE A 47 5.98 -2.43 4.42
C ILE A 47 5.37 -3.44 3.46
N GLY A 48 4.20 -3.97 3.79
CA GLY A 48 3.41 -4.78 2.89
C GLY A 48 2.57 -3.91 1.96
N VAL A 49 2.50 -4.25 0.69
CA VAL A 49 1.65 -3.55 -0.28
C VAL A 49 0.75 -4.57 -0.96
N VAL A 50 -0.57 -4.36 -0.88
CA VAL A 50 -1.57 -5.21 -1.52
C VAL A 50 -2.26 -4.40 -2.61
N VAL A 51 -2.20 -4.88 -3.84
CA VAL A 51 -2.84 -4.25 -5.00
C VAL A 51 -3.67 -5.26 -5.78
N PRO A 52 -4.74 -4.83 -6.47
CA PRO A 52 -5.50 -5.74 -7.32
C PRO A 52 -4.67 -6.33 -8.45
N ASP A 53 -3.79 -5.53 -9.05
CA ASP A 53 -2.98 -5.92 -10.19
C ASP A 53 -1.73 -5.02 -10.31
N ILE A 54 -0.69 -5.47 -11.02
CA ILE A 54 0.56 -4.73 -11.26
C ILE A 54 0.77 -4.38 -12.74
N VAL A 55 -0.14 -4.80 -13.61
CA VAL A 55 0.00 -4.64 -15.07
C VAL A 55 -0.49 -3.28 -15.52
N THR A 56 -1.53 -2.74 -14.86
CA THR A 56 -2.06 -1.44 -15.21
C THR A 56 -1.10 -0.31 -14.87
N HIS A 57 -0.96 0.65 -15.76
CA HIS A 57 -0.11 1.83 -15.56
C HIS A 57 -0.45 2.59 -14.27
N PHE A 58 -1.72 2.58 -13.87
CA PHE A 58 -2.19 3.22 -12.64
C PHE A 58 -1.50 2.63 -11.39
N PHE A 59 -1.62 1.33 -11.19
CA PHE A 59 -1.00 0.67 -10.03
C PHE A 59 0.53 0.67 -10.13
N ALA A 60 1.09 0.48 -11.33
CA ALA A 60 2.53 0.54 -11.53
C ALA A 60 3.12 1.91 -11.12
N SER A 61 2.43 3.02 -11.45
CA SER A 61 2.87 4.36 -11.05
C SER A 61 2.79 4.59 -9.54
N ILE A 62 1.73 4.11 -8.90
CA ILE A 62 1.58 4.20 -7.43
C ILE A 62 2.66 3.38 -6.73
N LEU A 63 2.89 2.14 -7.18
CA LEU A 63 3.92 1.26 -6.63
C LEU A 63 5.32 1.88 -6.73
N ASN A 64 5.65 2.51 -7.87
CA ASN A 64 6.90 3.23 -8.02
C ASN A 64 7.04 4.39 -7.01
N GLY A 65 5.96 5.13 -6.77
CA GLY A 65 5.95 6.19 -5.75
C GLY A 65 6.15 5.65 -4.33
N ILE A 66 5.48 4.54 -3.98
CA ILE A 66 5.62 3.87 -2.69
C ILE A 66 7.06 3.34 -2.51
N GLU A 67 7.62 2.69 -3.56
CA GLU A 67 8.96 2.13 -3.51
C GLU A 67 10.02 3.22 -3.27
N ASN A 68 9.97 4.31 -4.03
CA ASN A 68 10.91 5.43 -3.87
C ASN A 68 10.89 5.97 -2.44
N MET A 69 9.69 6.24 -1.90
CA MET A 69 9.57 6.74 -0.53
C MET A 69 10.04 5.71 0.51
N ALA A 70 9.77 4.44 0.31
CA ALA A 70 10.21 3.38 1.21
C ALA A 70 11.73 3.29 1.22
N VAL A 71 12.38 3.26 0.06
CA VAL A 71 13.85 3.18 -0.08
C VAL A 71 14.52 4.39 0.56
N ASP A 72 14.04 5.61 0.30
CA ASP A 72 14.60 6.84 0.87
C ASP A 72 14.54 6.86 2.41
N ASN A 73 13.56 6.16 2.98
CA ASN A 73 13.39 6.03 4.43
C ASN A 73 13.98 4.72 5.00
N GLY A 74 14.68 3.92 4.19
CA GLY A 74 15.36 2.70 4.60
C GLY A 74 14.40 1.53 4.87
N TYR A 75 13.25 1.51 4.21
CA TYR A 75 12.29 0.41 4.22
C TYR A 75 12.43 -0.46 2.97
N PHE A 76 12.10 -1.74 3.13
CA PHE A 76 11.82 -2.66 2.04
C PHE A 76 10.32 -2.76 1.82
N ILE A 77 9.89 -3.03 0.60
CA ILE A 77 8.49 -3.32 0.32
C ILE A 77 8.30 -4.78 -0.10
N ILE A 78 7.17 -5.37 0.29
CA ILE A 78 6.69 -6.65 -0.21
C ILE A 78 5.38 -6.38 -0.93
N ILE A 79 5.36 -6.56 -2.24
CA ILE A 79 4.18 -6.37 -3.07
C ILE A 79 3.48 -7.70 -3.27
N THR A 80 2.17 -7.72 -3.05
CA THR A 80 1.29 -8.87 -3.29
C THR A 80 0.10 -8.43 -4.15
N THR A 81 -0.40 -9.34 -4.99
CA THR A 81 -1.56 -9.08 -5.84
C THR A 81 -2.76 -9.89 -5.40
N SER A 82 -3.90 -9.25 -5.31
CA SER A 82 -5.16 -9.91 -4.97
C SER A 82 -5.92 -10.43 -6.19
N HIS A 83 -5.55 -10.03 -7.40
CA HIS A 83 -6.22 -10.40 -8.64
C HIS A 83 -7.73 -10.13 -8.62
N GLU A 84 -8.13 -9.01 -7.98
CA GLU A 84 -9.52 -8.61 -7.76
C GLU A 84 -10.34 -9.58 -6.91
N SER A 85 -9.70 -10.56 -6.23
CA SER A 85 -10.36 -11.57 -5.40
C SER A 85 -10.25 -11.25 -3.91
N TYR A 86 -11.39 -11.31 -3.22
CA TYR A 86 -11.49 -11.16 -1.77
C TYR A 86 -10.65 -12.18 -1.01
N GLU A 87 -10.67 -13.45 -1.44
CA GLU A 87 -9.93 -14.52 -0.77
C GLU A 87 -8.41 -14.34 -0.90
N TYR A 88 -7.94 -13.89 -2.07
CA TYR A 88 -6.51 -13.57 -2.25
C TYR A 88 -6.11 -12.34 -1.43
N GLU A 89 -6.93 -11.30 -1.39
CA GLU A 89 -6.69 -10.11 -0.58
C GLU A 89 -6.53 -10.48 0.89
N LYS A 90 -7.50 -11.19 1.46
CA LYS A 90 -7.49 -11.66 2.85
C LYS A 90 -6.24 -12.48 3.16
N ARG A 91 -5.95 -13.50 2.35
CA ARG A 91 -4.78 -14.35 2.52
C ARG A 91 -3.47 -13.57 2.44
N ASN A 92 -3.36 -12.61 1.53
CA ASN A 92 -2.16 -11.78 1.39
C ASN A 92 -1.96 -10.92 2.63
N ILE A 93 -3.01 -10.32 3.17
CA ILE A 93 -2.95 -9.53 4.41
C ILE A 93 -2.52 -10.42 5.58
N GLU A 94 -3.11 -11.60 5.74
CA GLU A 94 -2.72 -12.57 6.78
C GLU A 94 -1.24 -12.97 6.67
N ASN A 95 -0.75 -13.22 5.44
CA ASN A 95 0.65 -13.54 5.21
C ASN A 95 1.59 -12.38 5.57
N LEU A 96 1.24 -11.15 5.24
CA LEU A 96 2.03 -9.96 5.59
C LEU A 96 2.08 -9.76 7.12
N VAL A 97 0.97 -9.97 7.82
CA VAL A 97 0.92 -9.95 9.29
C VAL A 97 1.84 -11.03 9.87
N ASN A 98 1.78 -12.26 9.35
CA ASN A 98 2.64 -13.36 9.78
C ASN A 98 4.14 -13.08 9.51
N MET A 99 4.46 -12.35 8.44
CA MET A 99 5.82 -11.87 8.14
C MET A 99 6.25 -10.71 9.03
N ARG A 100 5.38 -10.21 9.91
CA ARG A 100 5.63 -9.10 10.83
C ARG A 100 6.08 -7.82 10.11
N VAL A 101 5.40 -7.44 9.03
CA VAL A 101 5.61 -6.13 8.41
C VAL A 101 5.27 -5.01 9.40
N GLU A 102 5.86 -3.83 9.26
CA GLU A 102 5.59 -2.69 10.16
C GLU A 102 4.28 -1.96 9.84
N GLY A 103 3.76 -2.16 8.64
CA GLY A 103 2.49 -1.60 8.21
C GLY A 103 2.09 -2.15 6.85
N ILE A 104 0.84 -1.93 6.49
CA ILE A 104 0.26 -2.39 5.23
C ILE A 104 -0.32 -1.19 4.49
N ILE A 105 -0.07 -1.12 3.19
CA ILE A 105 -0.72 -0.20 2.25
C ILE A 105 -1.56 -1.07 1.32
N ALA A 106 -2.86 -0.83 1.21
CA ALA A 106 -3.74 -1.70 0.44
C ALA A 106 -4.75 -0.93 -0.42
N CYS A 107 -5.01 -1.46 -1.61
CA CYS A 107 -6.17 -1.15 -2.42
C CYS A 107 -7.10 -2.34 -2.42
N LEU A 108 -8.39 -2.11 -2.15
CA LEU A 108 -9.38 -3.19 -2.07
C LEU A 108 -9.61 -3.85 -3.42
N SER A 109 -9.83 -5.16 -3.37
CA SER A 109 -10.31 -5.93 -4.51
C SER A 109 -11.74 -5.55 -4.87
N GLN A 110 -12.09 -5.71 -6.13
CA GLN A 110 -13.47 -5.43 -6.59
C GLN A 110 -14.51 -6.36 -5.92
N GLU A 111 -14.13 -7.58 -5.55
CA GLU A 111 -15.01 -8.53 -4.87
C GLU A 111 -15.21 -8.22 -3.39
N THR A 112 -14.37 -7.37 -2.79
CA THR A 112 -14.39 -7.15 -1.34
C THR A 112 -15.63 -6.40 -0.90
N THR A 113 -16.51 -7.09 -0.19
CA THR A 113 -17.72 -6.57 0.45
C THR A 113 -17.74 -6.79 1.97
N ASP A 114 -16.92 -7.70 2.47
CA ASP A 114 -16.68 -7.93 3.89
C ASP A 114 -15.31 -7.37 4.28
N TYR A 115 -15.28 -6.53 5.32
CA TYR A 115 -14.09 -5.82 5.78
C TYR A 115 -13.57 -6.34 7.13
N THR A 116 -14.07 -7.48 7.60
CA THR A 116 -13.70 -8.05 8.92
C THR A 116 -12.20 -8.34 9.03
N HIS A 117 -11.58 -8.81 7.95
CA HIS A 117 -10.14 -9.08 7.91
C HIS A 117 -9.28 -7.81 8.03
N LEU A 118 -9.79 -6.65 7.57
CA LEU A 118 -9.14 -5.35 7.76
C LEU A 118 -9.38 -4.82 9.17
N ALA A 119 -10.62 -4.89 9.65
CA ALA A 119 -10.96 -4.45 11.00
C ALA A 119 -10.12 -5.16 12.08
N ALA A 120 -9.86 -6.46 11.91
CA ALA A 120 -9.01 -7.26 12.80
C ALA A 120 -7.56 -6.75 12.91
N LEU A 121 -7.05 -6.00 11.93
CA LEU A 121 -5.71 -5.40 12.00
C LEU A 121 -5.60 -4.39 13.15
N LYS A 122 -6.70 -3.73 13.52
CA LYS A 122 -6.74 -2.79 14.62
C LYS A 122 -6.52 -3.48 15.98
N ASP A 123 -7.05 -4.69 16.15
CA ASP A 123 -6.92 -5.45 17.39
C ASP A 123 -5.46 -5.82 17.70
N ILE A 124 -4.65 -5.95 16.65
CA ILE A 124 -3.22 -6.25 16.75
C ILE A 124 -2.33 -5.01 16.57
N ASN A 125 -2.92 -3.81 16.51
CA ASN A 125 -2.23 -2.55 16.28
C ASN A 125 -1.37 -2.56 14.99
N MET A 126 -1.80 -3.24 13.93
CA MET A 126 -1.15 -3.21 12.62
C MET A 126 -1.55 -1.95 11.87
N PRO A 127 -0.61 -1.04 11.53
CA PRO A 127 -0.92 0.14 10.74
C PRO A 127 -1.42 -0.24 9.35
N LEU A 128 -2.57 0.31 8.96
CA LEU A 128 -3.14 0.15 7.62
C LEU A 128 -3.42 1.52 7.01
N ILE A 129 -2.99 1.69 5.76
CA ILE A 129 -3.37 2.81 4.90
C ILE A 129 -4.07 2.23 3.68
N LEU A 130 -5.28 2.69 3.41
CA LEU A 130 -6.02 2.34 2.21
C LEU A 130 -5.81 3.39 1.12
N PHE A 131 -5.84 3.00 -0.14
CA PHE A 131 -5.78 3.94 -1.25
C PHE A 131 -6.74 3.55 -2.39
N ASP A 132 -7.14 4.53 -3.18
CA ASP A 132 -8.06 4.41 -4.32
C ASP A 132 -9.43 3.84 -3.94
N ARG A 133 -9.51 2.54 -3.67
CA ARG A 133 -10.72 1.87 -3.17
C ARG A 133 -10.59 1.70 -1.67
N VAL A 134 -11.44 2.38 -0.92
CA VAL A 134 -11.35 2.49 0.53
C VAL A 134 -12.62 2.07 1.24
N CYS A 135 -12.47 1.69 2.49
CA CYS A 135 -13.57 1.38 3.40
C CYS A 135 -13.18 1.82 4.82
N LEU A 136 -14.08 1.75 5.77
CA LEU A 136 -13.82 2.00 7.20
C LEU A 136 -12.97 3.28 7.42
N THR A 137 -13.33 4.36 6.73
CA THR A 137 -12.55 5.62 6.70
C THR A 137 -12.56 6.37 8.03
N ASP A 138 -13.39 5.99 8.95
CA ASP A 138 -13.41 6.40 10.36
C ASP A 138 -12.38 5.66 11.23
N GLN A 139 -11.85 4.52 10.73
CA GLN A 139 -10.93 3.66 11.46
C GLN A 139 -9.51 3.66 10.90
N PHE A 140 -9.35 3.84 9.59
CA PHE A 140 -8.07 3.78 8.91
C PHE A 140 -7.81 5.03 8.07
N SER A 141 -6.55 5.41 8.00
CA SER A 141 -6.11 6.48 7.10
C SER A 141 -6.27 6.05 5.64
N SER A 142 -6.61 7.01 4.78
CA SER A 142 -6.78 6.73 3.36
C SER A 142 -6.20 7.84 2.47
N VAL A 143 -5.80 7.45 1.26
CA VAL A 143 -5.34 8.35 0.20
C VAL A 143 -6.20 8.11 -1.03
N VAL A 144 -7.02 9.08 -1.38
CA VAL A 144 -7.96 9.00 -2.50
C VAL A 144 -7.92 10.27 -3.35
N ALA A 145 -8.22 10.12 -4.64
CA ALA A 145 -8.55 11.27 -5.45
C ALA A 145 -9.98 11.75 -5.14
N ASP A 146 -10.24 13.05 -5.32
CA ASP A 146 -11.61 13.55 -5.20
C ASP A 146 -12.46 13.07 -6.39
N GLY A 147 -13.12 11.96 -6.19
CA GLY A 147 -13.95 11.31 -7.21
C GLY A 147 -15.19 12.13 -7.58
N VAL A 148 -15.76 12.90 -6.64
CA VAL A 148 -16.92 13.76 -6.91
C VAL A 148 -16.49 14.91 -7.81
N GLN A 149 -15.52 15.68 -7.41
CA GLN A 149 -15.03 16.83 -8.16
C GLN A 149 -14.50 16.42 -9.53
N SER A 150 -13.72 15.35 -9.60
CA SER A 150 -13.16 14.87 -10.88
C SER A 150 -14.24 14.46 -11.87
N ALA A 151 -15.28 13.75 -11.43
CA ALA A 151 -16.38 13.35 -12.29
C ALA A 151 -17.27 14.54 -12.70
N GLN A 152 -17.51 15.48 -11.78
CA GLN A 152 -18.21 16.72 -12.07
C GLN A 152 -17.49 17.53 -13.14
N MET A 153 -16.19 17.76 -12.99
CA MET A 153 -15.37 18.47 -13.98
C MET A 153 -15.38 17.78 -15.36
N ALA A 154 -15.21 16.46 -15.39
CA ALA A 154 -15.22 15.70 -16.65
C ALA A 154 -16.58 15.77 -17.35
N THR A 155 -17.68 15.67 -16.60
CA THR A 155 -19.05 15.78 -17.14
C THR A 155 -19.30 17.19 -17.64
N GLN A 156 -18.93 18.22 -16.85
CA GLN A 156 -19.07 19.61 -17.24
C GLN A 156 -18.30 19.90 -18.54
N HIS A 157 -17.06 19.41 -18.65
CA HIS A 157 -16.28 19.57 -19.88
C HIS A 157 -16.98 19.01 -21.11
N LEU A 158 -17.61 17.82 -21.01
CA LEU A 158 -18.38 17.25 -22.10
C LEU A 158 -19.59 18.11 -22.48
N LEU A 159 -20.28 18.68 -21.51
CA LEU A 159 -21.40 19.60 -21.75
C LEU A 159 -20.95 20.89 -22.41
N ASP A 160 -19.88 21.50 -21.93
CA ASP A 160 -19.31 22.73 -22.47
C ASP A 160 -18.81 22.58 -23.93
N THR A 161 -18.37 21.36 -24.28
CA THR A 161 -17.96 21.03 -25.66
C THR A 161 -19.14 20.67 -26.58
N GLY A 162 -20.38 20.79 -26.10
CA GLY A 162 -21.59 20.68 -26.91
C GLY A 162 -22.32 19.35 -26.84
N SER A 163 -21.89 18.42 -25.95
CA SER A 163 -22.61 17.15 -25.72
C SER A 163 -23.93 17.44 -25.03
N LYS A 164 -25.04 17.01 -25.64
CA LYS A 164 -26.39 17.20 -25.09
C LYS A 164 -26.87 16.03 -24.20
N ARG A 165 -26.26 14.88 -24.35
CA ARG A 165 -26.56 13.66 -23.58
C ARG A 165 -25.24 12.99 -23.21
N VAL A 166 -24.94 12.95 -21.93
CA VAL A 166 -23.75 12.32 -21.38
C VAL A 166 -24.20 11.06 -20.63
N ALA A 167 -23.53 9.93 -20.87
CA ALA A 167 -23.78 8.69 -20.18
C ALA A 167 -22.65 8.39 -19.18
N PHE A 168 -22.99 7.85 -18.03
CA PHE A 168 -22.04 7.36 -17.03
C PHE A 168 -21.97 5.84 -17.10
N ILE A 169 -20.76 5.32 -17.39
CA ILE A 169 -20.49 3.89 -17.31
C ILE A 169 -19.75 3.66 -15.97
N GLY A 170 -20.47 3.12 -15.01
CA GLY A 170 -19.96 2.82 -13.67
C GLY A 170 -19.40 1.39 -13.54
N GLY A 171 -18.78 1.13 -12.41
CA GLY A 171 -18.37 -0.21 -11.98
C GLY A 171 -19.33 -0.78 -10.92
N ALA A 172 -18.79 -1.63 -10.03
CA ALA A 172 -19.55 -2.24 -8.94
C ALA A 172 -20.03 -1.19 -7.91
N ASN A 173 -21.33 -1.14 -7.66
CA ASN A 173 -21.96 -0.10 -6.83
C ASN A 173 -21.56 -0.11 -5.35
N HIS A 174 -20.99 -1.19 -4.84
CA HIS A 174 -20.50 -1.26 -3.45
C HIS A 174 -19.16 -0.55 -3.25
N LEU A 175 -18.45 -0.23 -4.33
CA LEU A 175 -17.19 0.51 -4.25
C LEU A 175 -17.45 2.02 -4.06
N ASP A 176 -16.89 2.59 -3.01
CA ASP A 176 -17.00 4.02 -2.69
C ASP A 176 -16.58 4.92 -3.87
N ILE A 177 -15.51 4.58 -4.54
CA ILE A 177 -15.02 5.33 -5.71
C ILE A 177 -16.06 5.43 -6.85
N VAL A 178 -16.85 4.38 -7.07
CA VAL A 178 -17.91 4.35 -8.09
C VAL A 178 -19.06 5.26 -7.68
N THR A 179 -19.47 5.16 -6.42
CA THR A 179 -20.54 5.98 -5.85
C THR A 179 -20.18 7.47 -5.87
N ARG A 180 -18.98 7.85 -5.49
CA ARG A 180 -18.47 9.23 -5.54
C ARG A 180 -18.45 9.78 -6.97
N ARG A 181 -17.92 9.02 -7.94
CA ARG A 181 -17.90 9.44 -9.35
C ARG A 181 -19.30 9.60 -9.92
N LYS A 182 -20.22 8.66 -9.60
CA LYS A 182 -21.62 8.77 -9.99
C LYS A 182 -22.28 10.04 -9.42
N HIS A 183 -21.98 10.36 -8.16
CA HIS A 183 -22.49 11.56 -7.51
C HIS A 183 -22.03 12.83 -8.25
N GLY A 184 -20.74 12.97 -8.55
CA GLY A 184 -20.22 14.12 -9.29
C GLY A 184 -20.80 14.25 -10.71
N TYR A 185 -21.00 13.11 -11.39
CA TYR A 185 -21.71 13.10 -12.69
C TYR A 185 -23.14 13.63 -12.56
N LEU A 186 -23.92 13.15 -11.57
CA LEU A 186 -25.28 13.60 -11.36
C LEU A 186 -25.37 15.08 -10.93
N GLU A 187 -24.40 15.56 -10.15
CA GLU A 187 -24.33 16.99 -9.79
C GLU A 187 -24.14 17.87 -11.02
N ALA A 188 -23.19 17.50 -11.90
CA ALA A 188 -22.97 18.26 -13.14
C ALA A 188 -24.24 18.31 -14.02
N LEU A 189 -24.97 17.22 -14.16
CA LEU A 189 -26.24 17.21 -14.93
C LEU A 189 -27.28 18.11 -14.28
N ARG A 190 -27.43 18.03 -12.94
CA ARG A 190 -28.39 18.86 -12.20
C ARG A 190 -28.08 20.35 -12.34
N ASP A 191 -26.81 20.74 -12.21
CA ASP A 191 -26.35 22.12 -12.30
C ASP A 191 -26.59 22.71 -13.71
N ASN A 192 -26.62 21.86 -14.74
CA ASN A 192 -26.94 22.22 -16.12
C ASN A 192 -28.40 21.96 -16.51
N HIS A 193 -29.30 21.66 -15.56
CA HIS A 193 -30.72 21.40 -15.77
C HIS A 193 -30.99 20.26 -16.78
N ILE A 194 -30.12 19.27 -16.83
CA ILE A 194 -30.26 18.07 -17.68
C ILE A 194 -30.89 16.96 -16.83
N PRO A 195 -32.01 16.34 -17.31
CA PRO A 195 -32.72 15.32 -16.58
C PRO A 195 -31.95 13.99 -16.45
#